data_26a07f521a97ec89e5009fc45597ff69
#
_entry.id   26a07f521a97ec89e5009fc45597ff69
#
_cell.length_a   1.000
_cell.length_b   1.000
_cell.length_c   1.000
_cell.angle_alpha   90.00
_cell.angle_beta   90.00
_cell.angle_gamma   90.00
#
_symmetry.space_group_name_H-M   'P 1'
#
loop_
_entity.id
_entity.type
_entity.pdbx_description
1 polymer ?
#
loop_
_entity_poly.entity_id
_entity_poly.type
_entity_poly.pdbx_seq_one_letter_code
_entity_poly.pdbx_strand_id
1 'polypeptide(L)'
;YVDQMMSEYESYAAAANMELDDYLSTYLGTTEAQLREFFRTTAEFRVKMTLVFHEIAQQEGITVSDQEYEDRLNELAKQYNYENTDDIVSLYSEEMIREEIVQEKVISLIEENAVQPE
;
A
#
# COMPACT_ATOMS: atom_id res chain seq x y z
N TYR A 1 -3.83 -9.24 6.59
CA TYR A 1 -2.97 -9.08 5.40
C TYR A 1 -2.46 -10.42 4.87
N VAL A 2 -1.83 -11.23 5.73
CA VAL A 2 -1.27 -12.53 5.29
C VAL A 2 -2.36 -13.45 4.75
N ASP A 3 -3.45 -13.61 5.49
CA ASP A 3 -4.55 -14.48 5.07
C ASP A 3 -5.20 -13.99 3.80
N GLN A 4 -5.33 -12.68 3.64
CA GLN A 4 -5.89 -12.08 2.43
C GLN A 4 -5.00 -12.37 1.22
N MET A 5 -3.70 -12.21 1.36
CA MET A 5 -2.75 -12.49 0.29
C MET A 5 -2.73 -13.98 -0.07
N MET A 6 -2.79 -14.84 0.94
CA MET A 6 -2.85 -16.30 0.70
C MET A 6 -4.12 -16.69 -0.02
N SER A 7 -5.27 -16.05 0.31
CA SER A 7 -6.53 -16.32 -0.37
C SER A 7 -6.47 -15.99 -1.87
N GLU A 8 -5.76 -14.92 -2.23
CA GLU A 8 -5.56 -14.57 -3.64
C GLU A 8 -4.83 -15.68 -4.40
N TYR A 9 -3.76 -16.21 -3.79
CA TYR A 9 -3.01 -17.30 -4.42
C TYR A 9 -3.81 -18.59 -4.48
N GLU A 10 -4.62 -18.86 -3.45
CA GLU A 10 -5.54 -20.01 -3.48
C GLU A 10 -6.52 -19.88 -4.66
N SER A 11 -7.01 -18.68 -4.91
CA SER A 11 -7.89 -18.42 -6.05
C SER A 11 -7.18 -18.65 -7.39
N TYR A 12 -5.93 -18.25 -7.50
CA TYR A 12 -5.15 -18.47 -8.71
C TYR A 12 -4.91 -19.96 -8.94
N ALA A 13 -4.60 -20.71 -7.88
CA ALA A 13 -4.42 -22.15 -7.97
C ALA A 13 -5.72 -22.85 -8.41
N ALA A 14 -6.85 -22.45 -7.83
CA ALA A 14 -8.15 -22.99 -8.18
C ALA A 14 -8.49 -22.72 -9.65
N ALA A 15 -8.18 -21.54 -10.14
CA ALA A 15 -8.39 -21.17 -11.55
C ALA A 15 -7.55 -22.04 -12.50
N ALA A 16 -6.40 -22.52 -12.03
CA ALA A 16 -5.52 -23.41 -12.78
C ALA A 16 -5.85 -24.89 -12.55
N ASN A 17 -6.88 -25.22 -11.77
CA ASN A 17 -7.26 -26.58 -11.37
C ASN A 17 -6.12 -27.31 -10.64
N MET A 18 -5.39 -26.57 -9.78
CA MET A 18 -4.25 -27.10 -9.04
C MET A 18 -4.46 -26.88 -7.54
N GLU A 19 -3.82 -27.71 -6.75
CA GLU A 19 -3.68 -27.44 -5.32
C GLU A 19 -2.70 -26.30 -5.12
N LEU A 20 -2.85 -25.56 -4.02
CA LEU A 20 -2.00 -24.38 -3.75
C LEU A 20 -0.51 -24.72 -3.76
N ASP A 21 -0.12 -25.80 -3.06
CA ASP A 21 1.29 -26.20 -3.00
C ASP A 21 1.86 -26.54 -4.38
N ASP A 22 1.08 -27.23 -5.20
CA ASP A 22 1.50 -27.58 -6.56
C ASP A 22 1.64 -26.35 -7.43
N TYR A 23 0.71 -25.41 -7.30
CA TYR A 23 0.75 -24.15 -8.01
C TYR A 23 1.99 -23.35 -7.63
N LEU A 24 2.25 -23.23 -6.32
CA LEU A 24 3.39 -22.45 -5.82
C LEU A 24 4.73 -23.07 -6.24
N SER A 25 4.87 -24.40 -6.16
CA SER A 25 6.12 -25.04 -6.54
C SER A 25 6.35 -24.98 -8.05
N THR A 26 5.30 -25.09 -8.86
CA THR A 26 5.41 -25.12 -10.31
C THR A 26 5.71 -23.74 -10.89
N TYR A 27 5.00 -22.71 -10.44
CA TYR A 27 5.08 -21.37 -11.04
C TYR A 27 5.99 -20.42 -10.27
N LEU A 28 6.13 -20.56 -8.96
CA LEU A 28 6.87 -19.61 -8.12
C LEU A 28 8.10 -20.24 -7.45
N GLY A 29 8.22 -21.57 -7.49
CA GLY A 29 9.36 -22.24 -6.85
C GLY A 29 9.39 -22.10 -5.33
N THR A 30 8.23 -22.00 -4.68
CA THR A 30 8.12 -21.81 -3.24
C THR A 30 7.08 -22.75 -2.64
N THR A 31 6.94 -22.73 -1.31
CA THR A 31 5.92 -23.49 -0.58
C THR A 31 4.96 -22.54 0.11
N GLU A 32 3.82 -23.08 0.58
CA GLU A 32 2.86 -22.30 1.34
C GLU A 32 3.50 -21.69 2.61
N ALA A 33 4.29 -22.49 3.33
CA ALA A 33 4.95 -22.02 4.54
C ALA A 33 5.93 -20.87 4.26
N GLN A 34 6.71 -20.99 3.19
CA GLN A 34 7.66 -19.95 2.79
C GLN A 34 6.94 -18.68 2.35
N LEU A 35 5.85 -18.83 1.61
CA LEU A 35 5.07 -17.68 1.15
C LEU A 35 4.41 -16.95 2.31
N ARG A 36 3.85 -17.68 3.30
CA ARG A 36 3.28 -17.08 4.50
C ARG A 36 4.32 -16.31 5.28
N GLU A 37 5.52 -16.87 5.42
CA GLU A 37 6.62 -16.18 6.10
C GLU A 37 7.04 -14.91 5.39
N PHE A 38 7.09 -14.95 4.06
CA PHE A 38 7.39 -13.78 3.26
C PHE A 38 6.36 -12.67 3.49
N PHE A 39 5.08 -13.00 3.45
CA PHE A 39 4.03 -12.01 3.67
C PHE A 39 4.05 -11.46 5.09
N ARG A 40 4.33 -12.31 6.08
CA ARG A 40 4.42 -11.86 7.46
C ARG A 40 5.57 -10.87 7.63
N THR A 41 6.72 -11.16 7.08
CA THR A 41 7.88 -10.26 7.13
C THR A 41 7.58 -8.95 6.42
N THR A 42 6.91 -9.02 5.27
CA THR A 42 6.49 -7.83 4.52
C THR A 42 5.52 -6.98 5.33
N ALA A 43 4.54 -7.59 5.99
CA ALA A 43 3.58 -6.89 6.82
C ALA A 43 4.27 -6.18 7.99
N GLU A 44 5.19 -6.86 8.66
CA GLU A 44 5.98 -6.27 9.76
C GLU A 44 6.79 -5.08 9.27
N PHE A 45 7.43 -5.20 8.13
CA PHE A 45 8.19 -4.11 7.53
C PHE A 45 7.29 -2.91 7.22
N ARG A 46 6.11 -3.14 6.67
CA ARG A 46 5.16 -2.06 6.36
C ARG A 46 4.72 -1.32 7.62
N VAL A 47 4.46 -2.03 8.71
CA VAL A 47 4.11 -1.40 9.98
C VAL A 47 5.26 -0.53 10.48
N LYS A 48 6.48 -1.04 10.45
CA LYS A 48 7.67 -0.29 10.86
C LYS A 48 7.86 0.96 10.01
N MET A 49 7.69 0.85 8.70
CA MET A 49 7.84 1.99 7.79
C MET A 49 6.76 3.04 8.02
N THR A 50 5.53 2.62 8.32
CA THR A 50 4.45 3.54 8.64
C THR A 50 4.81 4.37 9.88
N LEU A 51 5.35 3.73 10.93
CA LEU A 51 5.77 4.42 12.14
C LEU A 51 6.91 5.40 11.86
N VAL A 52 7.88 5.00 11.06
CA VAL A 52 8.99 5.87 10.66
C VAL A 52 8.48 7.09 9.89
N PHE A 53 7.58 6.89 8.95
CA PHE A 53 7.01 8.00 8.18
C PHE A 53 6.23 8.97 9.06
N HIS A 54 5.46 8.46 10.04
CA HIS A 54 4.75 9.30 11.00
C HIS A 54 5.70 10.14 11.83
N GLU A 55 6.79 9.54 12.30
CA GLU A 55 7.78 10.26 13.09
C GLU A 55 8.46 11.37 12.27
N ILE A 56 8.88 11.06 11.05
CA ILE A 56 9.48 12.06 10.16
C ILE A 56 8.48 13.19 9.90
N ALA A 57 7.23 12.87 9.64
CA ALA A 57 6.20 13.87 9.39
C ALA A 57 6.04 14.80 10.59
N GLN A 58 6.04 14.29 11.81
CA GLN A 58 5.96 15.10 13.02
C GLN A 58 7.18 16.01 13.18
N GLN A 59 8.37 15.48 12.99
CA GLN A 59 9.61 16.23 13.15
C GLN A 59 9.73 17.35 12.12
N GLU A 60 9.30 17.09 10.89
CA GLU A 60 9.41 18.05 9.79
C GLU A 60 8.17 18.93 9.64
N GLY A 61 7.16 18.73 10.49
CA GLY A 61 5.93 19.52 10.42
C GLY A 61 5.12 19.28 9.17
N ILE A 62 5.19 18.09 8.60
CA ILE A 62 4.45 17.72 7.39
C ILE A 62 2.99 17.48 7.75
N THR A 63 2.09 18.23 7.13
CA THR A 63 0.65 18.10 7.32
C THR A 63 -0.05 18.06 5.97
N VAL A 64 -1.33 17.67 5.98
CA VAL A 64 -2.17 17.68 4.80
C VAL A 64 -3.28 18.68 5.01
N SER A 65 -3.37 19.68 4.13
CA SER A 65 -4.45 20.66 4.17
C SER A 65 -5.74 20.06 3.61
N ASP A 66 -6.87 20.68 3.95
CA ASP A 66 -8.15 20.26 3.41
C ASP A 66 -8.18 20.39 1.88
N GLN A 67 -7.51 21.40 1.33
CA GLN A 67 -7.41 21.56 -0.12
C GLN A 67 -6.63 20.43 -0.77
N GLU A 68 -5.53 20.01 -0.17
CA GLU A 68 -4.75 18.88 -0.68
C GLU A 68 -5.56 17.59 -0.68
N TYR A 69 -6.35 17.40 0.38
CA TYR A 69 -7.25 16.24 0.47
C TYR A 69 -8.31 16.28 -0.62
N GLU A 70 -8.97 17.43 -0.81
CA GLU A 70 -9.98 17.60 -1.87
C GLU A 70 -9.39 17.37 -3.26
N ASP A 71 -8.21 17.91 -3.52
CA ASP A 71 -7.52 17.72 -4.80
C ASP A 71 -7.23 16.25 -5.07
N ARG A 72 -6.81 15.50 -4.04
CA ARG A 72 -6.56 14.06 -4.17
C ARG A 72 -7.85 13.30 -4.46
N LEU A 73 -8.95 13.66 -3.79
CA LEU A 73 -10.25 13.03 -4.08
C LEU A 73 -10.65 13.24 -5.53
N ASN A 74 -10.47 14.44 -6.05
CA ASN A 74 -10.79 14.75 -7.44
C ASN A 74 -9.92 13.97 -8.42
N GLU A 75 -8.63 13.83 -8.11
CA GLU A 75 -7.72 13.03 -8.93
C GLU A 75 -8.13 11.57 -8.97
N LEU A 76 -8.47 10.99 -7.81
CA LEU A 76 -8.89 9.61 -7.71
C LEU A 76 -10.20 9.37 -8.47
N ALA A 77 -11.14 10.31 -8.37
CA ALA A 77 -12.40 10.22 -9.08
C ALA A 77 -12.17 10.20 -10.61
N LYS A 78 -11.26 11.03 -11.10
CA LYS A 78 -10.90 11.05 -12.52
C LYS A 78 -10.20 9.77 -12.95
N GLN A 79 -9.25 9.31 -12.13
CA GLN A 79 -8.44 8.13 -12.44
C GLN A 79 -9.30 6.86 -12.56
N TYR A 80 -10.30 6.72 -11.67
CA TYR A 80 -11.15 5.54 -11.62
C TYR A 80 -12.53 5.76 -12.29
N ASN A 81 -12.75 6.91 -12.93
CA ASN A 81 -13.99 7.23 -13.67
C ASN A 81 -15.23 7.27 -12.78
N TYR A 82 -15.10 7.76 -11.55
CA TYR A 82 -16.23 8.00 -10.66
C TYR A 82 -16.84 9.37 -10.94
N GLU A 83 -18.17 9.46 -10.90
CA GLU A 83 -18.87 10.71 -11.17
C GLU A 83 -18.69 11.74 -10.07
N ASN A 84 -18.53 11.28 -8.81
CA ASN A 84 -18.33 12.19 -7.69
C ASN A 84 -17.34 11.60 -6.70
N THR A 85 -16.85 12.46 -5.79
CA THR A 85 -15.85 12.08 -4.81
C THR A 85 -16.41 11.26 -3.64
N ASP A 86 -17.72 11.26 -3.44
CA ASP A 86 -18.36 10.50 -2.37
C ASP A 86 -18.13 9.00 -2.55
N ASP A 87 -18.10 8.52 -3.79
CA ASP A 87 -17.82 7.12 -4.09
C ASP A 87 -16.41 6.73 -3.64
N ILE A 88 -15.45 7.63 -3.78
CA ILE A 88 -14.07 7.40 -3.33
C ILE A 88 -14.04 7.30 -1.81
N VAL A 89 -14.71 8.20 -1.10
CA VAL A 89 -14.76 8.19 0.37
C VAL A 89 -15.42 6.92 0.90
N SER A 90 -16.37 6.35 0.14
CA SER A 90 -17.00 5.08 0.51
C SER A 90 -16.03 3.90 0.44
N LEU A 91 -15.06 3.94 -0.48
CA LEU A 91 -14.08 2.88 -0.67
C LEU A 91 -12.86 3.06 0.23
N TYR A 92 -12.43 4.29 0.43
CA TYR A 92 -11.24 4.63 1.21
C TYR A 92 -11.61 5.69 2.25
N SER A 93 -11.21 5.48 3.50
CA SER A 93 -11.49 6.47 4.55
C SER A 93 -10.68 7.75 4.31
N GLU A 94 -11.17 8.87 4.88
CA GLU A 94 -10.43 10.13 4.85
C GLU A 94 -9.04 9.98 5.44
N GLU A 95 -8.95 9.26 6.55
CA GLU A 95 -7.68 9.00 7.23
C GLU A 95 -6.68 8.29 6.33
N MET A 96 -7.12 7.26 5.62
CA MET A 96 -6.26 6.52 4.69
C MET A 96 -5.74 7.40 3.56
N ILE A 97 -6.60 8.23 3.00
CA ILE A 97 -6.22 9.13 1.90
C ILE A 97 -5.22 10.19 2.39
N ARG A 98 -5.49 10.79 3.56
CA ARG A 98 -4.58 11.79 4.14
C ARG A 98 -3.23 11.17 4.49
N GLU A 99 -3.22 9.96 5.02
CA GLU A 99 -1.98 9.25 5.35
C GLU A 99 -1.16 8.96 4.10
N GLU A 100 -1.79 8.55 3.01
CA GLU A 100 -1.12 8.33 1.74
C GLU A 100 -0.43 9.61 1.25
N ILE A 101 -1.09 10.75 1.38
CA ILE A 101 -0.51 12.05 0.99
C ILE A 101 0.70 12.36 1.87
N VAL A 102 0.60 12.13 3.18
CA VAL A 102 1.72 12.34 4.10
C VAL A 102 2.91 11.47 3.71
N GLN A 103 2.67 10.20 3.42
CA GLN A 103 3.74 9.29 3.00
C GLN A 103 4.42 9.77 1.72
N GLU A 104 3.65 10.23 0.74
CA GLU A 104 4.21 10.78 -0.49
C GLU A 104 5.10 12.00 -0.22
N LYS A 105 4.66 12.87 0.68
CA LYS A 105 5.46 14.05 1.05
C LYS A 105 6.75 13.66 1.76
N VAL A 106 6.70 12.67 2.64
CA VAL A 106 7.89 12.16 3.34
C VAL A 106 8.86 11.54 2.33
N ILE A 107 8.36 10.73 1.41
CA ILE A 107 9.19 10.11 0.37
C ILE A 107 9.85 11.19 -0.49
N SER A 108 9.10 12.21 -0.89
CA SER A 108 9.65 13.32 -1.67
C SER A 108 10.76 14.05 -0.91
N LEU A 109 10.58 14.26 0.38
CA LEU A 109 11.58 14.89 1.23
C LEU A 109 12.87 14.05 1.28
N ILE A 110 12.73 12.74 1.45
CA ILE A 110 13.87 11.83 1.47
C ILE A 110 14.60 11.83 0.13
N GLU A 111 13.88 11.80 -0.97
CA GLU A 111 14.45 11.84 -2.31
C GLU A 111 15.22 13.14 -2.57
N GLU A 112 14.67 14.27 -2.16
CA GLU A 112 15.33 15.57 -2.30
C GLU A 112 16.67 15.59 -1.56
N ASN A 113 16.71 15.02 -0.36
CA ASN A 113 17.93 14.98 0.44
C ASN A 113 18.93 13.95 -0.05
N ALA A 114 18.46 12.85 -0.64
CA ALA A 114 19.32 11.78 -1.14
C ALA A 114 20.01 12.13 -2.46
N VAL A 115 19.42 13.03 -3.26
CA VAL A 115 19.91 13.37 -4.60
C VAL A 115 20.84 14.58 -4.58
N GLN A 116 21.07 15.21 -3.45
CA GLN A 116 21.95 16.38 -3.38
C GLN A 116 23.37 16.02 -3.78
N PRO A 117 23.94 16.76 -4.74
CA PRO A 117 25.33 16.52 -5.13
C PRO A 117 26.27 16.89 -3.98
N GLU A 118 27.32 16.17 -3.85
CA GLU A 118 28.34 16.41 -2.85
C GLU A 118 29.06 17.77 -3.05
#